data_58c87ac0a9ee52054e08dbb76e9bed99
#
_entry.id   58c87ac0a9ee52054e08dbb76e9bed99
#
_cell.length_a   1.000
_cell.length_b   1.000
_cell.length_c   1.000
_cell.angle_alpha   90.00
_cell.angle_beta   90.00
_cell.angle_gamma   90.00
#
_symmetry.space_group_name_H-M   'P 1'
#
loop_
_entity.id
_entity.type
_entity.pdbx_description
1 polymer ?
#
loop_
_entity_poly.entity_id
_entity_poly.type
_entity_poly.pdbx_seq_one_letter_code
_entity_poly.pdbx_strand_id
1 'polypeptide(L)'
;SLIILLLDATSESRLDLSLIGSLAKRNKPFLVLVNKMDLIKEKIIYQKKFIDYLSSNHNYYSSLNLYFISAINLSKSKILSIIHNQLNNQFSFKTSYLNRIIKPLNGELSKIQKNSREFKIYFITAFTVNQKNYFKISCNFNKKNIRPHIKTFLSKILIRELNLKGINFNLIF
;
A
#
# COMPACT_ATOMS: atom_id res chain seq x y z
N SER A 1 -15.82 -7.51 -1.51
CA SER A 1 -15.69 -7.21 -2.96
C SER A 1 -14.30 -6.62 -3.24
N LEU A 2 -13.65 -7.09 -4.30
CA LEU A 2 -12.38 -6.60 -4.83
C LEU A 2 -12.65 -5.65 -6.00
N ILE A 3 -11.94 -4.53 -6.06
CA ILE A 3 -11.98 -3.62 -7.22
C ILE A 3 -10.76 -3.93 -8.10
N ILE A 4 -10.98 -4.11 -9.39
CA ILE A 4 -9.91 -4.30 -10.37
C ILE A 4 -9.92 -3.07 -11.29
N LEU A 5 -8.82 -2.31 -11.30
CA LEU A 5 -8.59 -1.23 -12.23
C LEU A 5 -7.72 -1.75 -13.37
N LEU A 6 -8.24 -1.70 -14.58
CA LEU A 6 -7.53 -2.10 -15.79
C LEU A 6 -7.05 -0.85 -16.54
N LEU A 7 -5.75 -0.74 -16.73
CA LEU A 7 -5.09 0.36 -17.46
C LEU A 7 -4.55 -0.17 -18.78
N ASP A 8 -4.50 0.69 -19.79
CA ASP A 8 -3.89 0.41 -21.08
C ASP A 8 -2.46 0.95 -21.11
N ALA A 9 -1.46 0.07 -21.32
CA ALA A 9 -0.06 0.48 -21.37
C ALA A 9 0.26 1.38 -22.57
N THR A 10 -0.56 1.38 -23.61
CA THR A 10 -0.39 2.18 -24.82
C THR A 10 -1.08 3.55 -24.73
N SER A 11 -1.90 3.78 -23.70
CA SER A 11 -2.64 5.02 -23.49
C SER A 11 -1.98 5.86 -22.39
N GLU A 12 -1.69 7.13 -22.69
CA GLU A 12 -1.16 8.12 -21.72
C GLU A 12 -2.30 8.83 -20.94
N SER A 13 -3.36 8.11 -20.57
CA SER A 13 -4.51 8.73 -19.92
C SER A 13 -4.20 9.18 -18.49
N ARG A 14 -4.10 10.51 -18.27
CA ARG A 14 -4.01 11.12 -16.94
C ARG A 14 -5.23 10.82 -16.05
N LEU A 15 -6.39 10.57 -16.67
CA LEU A 15 -7.64 10.23 -15.99
C LEU A 15 -7.52 8.89 -15.25
N ASP A 16 -6.88 7.90 -15.88
CA ASP A 16 -6.70 6.57 -15.28
C ASP A 16 -5.84 6.64 -14.01
N LEU A 17 -4.84 7.52 -13.98
CA LEU A 17 -3.97 7.71 -12.82
C LEU A 17 -4.69 8.44 -11.68
N SER A 18 -5.65 9.32 -11.96
CA SER A 18 -6.46 9.98 -10.93
C SER A 18 -7.40 8.99 -10.23
N LEU A 19 -7.86 7.95 -10.95
CA LEU A 19 -8.67 6.87 -10.38
C LEU A 19 -7.90 6.06 -9.34
N ILE A 20 -6.61 5.81 -9.55
CA ILE A 20 -5.76 5.15 -8.53
C ILE A 20 -5.82 5.91 -7.21
N GLY A 21 -5.71 7.24 -7.24
CA GLY A 21 -5.81 8.07 -6.05
C GLY A 21 -7.16 7.99 -5.34
N SER A 22 -8.22 7.95 -6.11
CA SER A 22 -9.57 7.79 -5.59
C SER A 22 -9.80 6.41 -4.97
N LEU A 23 -9.27 5.35 -5.58
CA LEU A 23 -9.35 3.98 -5.08
C LEU A 23 -8.51 3.79 -3.81
N ALA A 24 -7.31 4.37 -3.75
CA ALA A 24 -6.45 4.31 -2.58
C ALA A 24 -7.06 4.94 -1.33
N LYS A 25 -7.99 5.88 -1.49
CA LYS A 25 -8.76 6.49 -0.38
C LYS A 25 -9.93 5.63 0.07
N ARG A 26 -10.35 4.65 -0.72
CA ARG A 26 -11.46 3.74 -0.38
C ARG A 26 -10.95 2.60 0.51
N ASN A 27 -11.76 2.18 1.48
CA ASN A 27 -11.42 1.06 2.37
C ASN A 27 -11.74 -0.31 1.76
N LYS A 28 -11.62 -0.46 0.44
CA LYS A 28 -11.82 -1.74 -0.24
C LYS A 28 -10.50 -2.20 -0.86
N PRO A 29 -10.19 -3.49 -0.84
CA PRO A 29 -9.02 -4.01 -1.54
C PRO A 29 -9.15 -3.73 -3.02
N PHE A 30 -8.08 -3.30 -3.65
CA PHE A 30 -8.05 -3.06 -5.08
C PHE A 30 -6.75 -3.55 -5.71
N LEU A 31 -6.83 -3.84 -7.00
CA LEU A 31 -5.77 -4.39 -7.82
C LEU A 31 -5.65 -3.53 -9.08
N VAL A 32 -4.44 -3.19 -9.47
CA VAL A 32 -4.18 -2.46 -10.72
C VAL A 32 -3.49 -3.39 -11.71
N LEU A 33 -4.10 -3.56 -12.87
CA LEU A 33 -3.58 -4.35 -13.97
C LEU A 33 -3.24 -3.41 -15.14
N VAL A 34 -1.96 -3.32 -15.50
CA VAL A 34 -1.51 -2.58 -16.68
C VAL A 34 -1.44 -3.57 -17.85
N ASN A 35 -2.41 -3.47 -18.73
CA ASN A 35 -2.63 -4.39 -19.86
C ASN A 35 -1.93 -3.92 -21.14
N LYS A 36 -1.93 -4.78 -22.15
CA LYS A 36 -1.31 -4.58 -23.47
C LYS A 36 0.22 -4.46 -23.43
N MET A 37 0.85 -5.13 -22.47
CA MET A 37 2.31 -5.18 -22.38
C MET A 37 2.98 -5.89 -23.58
N ASP A 38 2.23 -6.64 -24.36
CA ASP A 38 2.66 -7.26 -25.62
C ASP A 38 3.01 -6.21 -26.68
N LEU A 39 2.31 -5.06 -26.68
CA LEU A 39 2.52 -3.97 -27.62
C LEU A 39 3.70 -3.05 -27.24
N ILE A 40 4.22 -3.18 -26.04
CA ILE A 40 5.35 -2.38 -25.55
C ILE A 40 6.67 -3.06 -25.94
N LYS A 41 7.50 -2.38 -26.75
CA LYS A 41 8.80 -2.90 -27.20
C LYS A 41 9.78 -3.07 -26.03
N GLU A 42 9.97 -2.03 -25.23
CA GLU A 42 10.92 -1.98 -24.12
C GLU A 42 10.22 -2.16 -22.76
N LYS A 43 9.70 -3.37 -22.51
CA LYS A 43 8.84 -3.67 -21.36
C LYS A 43 9.47 -3.29 -20.02
N ILE A 44 10.74 -3.60 -19.79
CA ILE A 44 11.45 -3.33 -18.54
C ILE A 44 11.59 -1.83 -18.31
N ILE A 45 11.96 -1.08 -19.35
CA ILE A 45 12.12 0.38 -19.27
C ILE A 45 10.76 1.04 -19.00
N TYR A 46 9.71 0.60 -19.70
CA TYR A 46 8.35 1.08 -19.46
C TYR A 46 7.89 0.84 -18.02
N GLN A 47 8.04 -0.38 -17.53
CA GLN A 47 7.67 -0.74 -16.15
C GLN A 47 8.38 0.15 -15.14
N LYS A 48 9.70 0.34 -15.30
CA LYS A 48 10.49 1.20 -14.43
C LYS A 48 9.98 2.65 -14.45
N LYS A 49 9.84 3.24 -15.63
CA LYS A 49 9.32 4.62 -15.79
C LYS A 49 7.92 4.79 -15.17
N PHE A 50 7.03 3.83 -15.37
CA PHE A 50 5.68 3.85 -14.84
C PHE A 50 5.68 3.77 -13.29
N ILE A 51 6.52 2.91 -12.72
CA ILE A 51 6.71 2.78 -11.27
C ILE A 51 7.30 4.08 -10.68
N ASP A 52 8.34 4.63 -11.31
CA ASP A 52 8.99 5.87 -10.88
C ASP A 52 8.00 7.05 -10.92
N TYR A 53 7.20 7.14 -11.97
CA TYR A 53 6.14 8.14 -12.08
C TYR A 53 5.11 8.03 -10.95
N LEU A 54 4.60 6.83 -10.68
CA LEU A 54 3.64 6.61 -9.59
C LEU A 54 4.25 6.94 -8.22
N SER A 55 5.49 6.54 -7.98
CA SER A 55 6.18 6.78 -6.71
C SER A 55 6.46 8.26 -6.45
N SER A 56 6.75 9.02 -7.49
CA SER A 56 7.03 10.46 -7.40
C SER A 56 5.76 11.30 -7.20
N ASN A 57 4.66 10.90 -7.84
CA ASN A 57 3.43 11.70 -7.88
C ASN A 57 2.36 11.27 -6.89
N HIS A 58 2.49 10.07 -6.30
CA HIS A 58 1.44 9.52 -5.46
C HIS A 58 1.98 8.91 -4.16
N ASN A 59 1.62 9.50 -3.03
CA ASN A 59 2.04 9.04 -1.69
C ASN A 59 1.55 7.63 -1.33
N TYR A 60 0.57 7.09 -2.06
CA TYR A 60 -0.01 5.76 -1.85
C TYR A 60 0.58 4.69 -2.77
N TYR A 61 1.59 5.01 -3.58
CA TYR A 61 2.22 4.02 -4.46
C TYR A 61 2.66 2.75 -3.71
N SER A 62 3.24 2.92 -2.52
CA SER A 62 3.69 1.78 -1.69
C SER A 62 2.57 0.81 -1.29
N SER A 63 1.30 1.25 -1.33
CA SER A 63 0.13 0.42 -1.03
C SER A 63 -0.49 -0.23 -2.27
N LEU A 64 0.01 0.06 -3.48
CA LEU A 64 -0.55 -0.51 -4.70
C LEU A 64 -0.12 -1.95 -4.91
N ASN A 65 -1.08 -2.80 -5.26
CA ASN A 65 -0.82 -4.09 -5.85
C ASN A 65 -0.93 -3.97 -7.37
N LEU A 66 0.22 -3.90 -8.04
CA LEU A 66 0.36 -3.56 -9.46
C LEU A 66 0.93 -4.74 -10.24
N TYR A 67 0.25 -5.12 -11.32
CA TYR A 67 0.71 -6.15 -12.25
C TYR A 67 0.72 -5.63 -13.68
N PHE A 68 1.79 -5.94 -14.40
CA PHE A 68 1.92 -5.68 -15.82
C PHE A 68 1.57 -6.95 -16.58
N ILE A 69 0.54 -6.90 -17.41
CA ILE A 69 -0.04 -8.07 -18.06
C ILE A 69 -0.24 -7.85 -19.55
N SER A 70 -0.41 -8.96 -20.27
CA SER A 70 -0.98 -8.99 -21.63
C SER A 70 -2.17 -9.93 -21.57
N ALA A 71 -3.38 -9.42 -21.67
CA ALA A 71 -4.58 -10.22 -21.58
C ALA A 71 -4.67 -11.30 -22.66
N ILE A 72 -4.04 -11.07 -23.83
CA ILE A 72 -4.00 -12.03 -24.93
C ILE A 72 -3.11 -13.23 -24.56
N ASN A 73 -2.01 -13.00 -23.84
CA ASN A 73 -1.00 -14.02 -23.52
C ASN A 73 -1.17 -14.57 -22.10
N LEU A 74 -2.10 -14.02 -21.32
CA LEU A 74 -2.28 -14.38 -19.92
C LEU A 74 -3.25 -15.54 -19.79
N SER A 75 -2.79 -16.66 -19.19
CA SER A 75 -3.67 -17.78 -18.91
C SER A 75 -4.74 -17.44 -17.87
N LYS A 76 -5.93 -18.01 -18.03
CA LYS A 76 -7.06 -17.85 -17.11
C LYS A 76 -6.67 -18.24 -15.67
N SER A 77 -5.89 -19.29 -15.50
CA SER A 77 -5.39 -19.75 -14.19
C SER A 77 -4.52 -18.71 -13.50
N LYS A 78 -3.68 -18.00 -14.25
CA LYS A 78 -2.79 -16.97 -13.71
C LYS A 78 -3.56 -15.71 -13.25
N ILE A 79 -4.59 -15.27 -14.01
CA ILE A 79 -5.47 -14.19 -13.58
C ILE A 79 -6.19 -14.58 -12.29
N LEU A 80 -6.78 -15.78 -12.25
CA LEU A 80 -7.51 -16.28 -11.07
C LEU A 80 -6.57 -16.38 -9.85
N SER A 81 -5.32 -16.81 -10.02
CA SER A 81 -4.36 -16.86 -8.91
C SER A 81 -4.03 -15.46 -8.36
N ILE A 82 -3.88 -14.44 -9.21
CA ILE A 82 -3.65 -13.05 -8.80
C ILE A 82 -4.85 -12.53 -7.98
N ILE A 83 -6.06 -12.76 -8.48
CA ILE A 83 -7.31 -12.35 -7.80
C ILE A 83 -7.46 -13.07 -6.46
N HIS A 84 -7.27 -14.39 -6.44
CA HIS A 84 -7.36 -15.23 -5.25
C HIS A 84 -6.36 -14.80 -4.18
N ASN A 85 -5.09 -14.56 -4.56
CA ASN A 85 -4.08 -14.07 -3.65
C ASN A 85 -4.47 -12.72 -3.04
N GLN A 86 -5.08 -11.83 -3.83
CA GLN A 86 -5.54 -10.53 -3.34
C GLN A 86 -6.74 -10.64 -2.39
N LEU A 87 -7.66 -11.58 -2.65
CA LEU A 87 -8.82 -11.83 -1.79
C LEU A 87 -8.43 -12.52 -0.48
N ASN A 88 -7.43 -13.40 -0.53
CA ASN A 88 -6.95 -14.16 0.63
C ASN A 88 -5.94 -13.39 1.49
N ASN A 89 -5.46 -12.24 1.06
CA ASN A 89 -4.66 -11.34 1.89
C ASN A 89 -5.51 -10.83 3.07
N GLN A 90 -5.64 -11.69 4.09
CA GLN A 90 -6.37 -11.34 5.30
C GLN A 90 -5.55 -10.35 6.13
N PHE A 91 -6.20 -9.27 6.54
CA PHE A 91 -5.65 -8.33 7.52
C PHE A 91 -5.75 -8.95 8.93
N SER A 92 -4.93 -9.96 9.18
CA SER A 92 -4.87 -10.65 10.46
C SER A 92 -3.42 -10.83 10.88
N PHE A 93 -3.05 -10.29 12.05
CA PHE A 93 -1.70 -10.33 12.56
C PHE A 93 -1.69 -10.74 14.03
N LYS A 94 -0.80 -11.66 14.38
CA LYS A 94 -0.51 -11.96 15.79
C LYS A 94 0.13 -10.71 16.43
N THR A 95 -0.37 -10.31 17.57
CA THR A 95 0.15 -9.15 18.33
C THR A 95 1.65 -9.26 18.62
N SER A 96 2.13 -10.48 18.91
CA SER A 96 3.55 -10.75 19.12
C SER A 96 4.41 -10.43 17.88
N TYR A 97 3.89 -10.72 16.67
CA TYR A 97 4.56 -10.39 15.44
C TYR A 97 4.62 -8.87 15.20
N LEU A 98 3.50 -8.16 15.44
CA LEU A 98 3.45 -6.70 15.33
C LEU A 98 4.42 -6.02 16.30
N ASN A 99 4.55 -6.54 17.51
CA ASN A 99 5.43 -5.96 18.51
C ASN A 99 6.92 -6.19 18.22
N ARG A 100 7.29 -7.22 17.44
CA ARG A 100 8.69 -7.38 16.96
C ARG A 100 9.14 -6.24 16.05
N ILE A 101 8.25 -5.68 15.26
CA ILE A 101 8.60 -4.59 14.34
C ILE A 101 8.67 -3.22 15.02
N ILE A 102 8.26 -3.08 16.29
CA ILE A 102 8.28 -1.80 17.02
C ILE A 102 9.71 -1.26 17.17
N LYS A 103 10.67 -2.13 17.50
CA LYS A 103 12.06 -1.71 17.68
C LYS A 103 12.68 -1.09 16.40
N PRO A 104 12.62 -1.77 15.25
CA PRO A 104 13.07 -1.17 13.98
C PRO A 104 12.25 0.07 13.59
N LEU A 105 10.91 0.09 13.82
CA LEU A 105 10.07 1.25 13.57
C LEU A 105 10.53 2.49 14.37
N ASN A 106 10.77 2.33 15.67
CA ASN A 106 11.27 3.42 16.51
C ASN A 106 12.65 3.90 16.04
N GLY A 107 13.54 2.99 15.62
CA GLY A 107 14.84 3.34 15.06
C GLY A 107 14.77 4.15 13.75
N GLU A 108 13.81 3.87 12.89
CA GLU A 108 13.59 4.68 11.68
C GLU A 108 12.91 6.03 12.00
N LEU A 109 11.99 6.05 12.96
CA LEU A 109 11.32 7.27 13.40
C LEU A 109 12.29 8.26 14.04
N SER A 110 13.24 7.79 14.84
CA SER A 110 14.25 8.68 15.48
C SER A 110 15.14 9.41 14.46
N LYS A 111 15.41 8.77 13.30
CA LYS A 111 16.20 9.39 12.22
C LYS A 111 15.52 10.60 11.56
N ILE A 112 14.19 10.66 11.61
CA ILE A 112 13.41 11.73 10.94
C ILE A 112 13.15 12.90 11.87
N GLN A 113 13.27 12.70 13.18
CA GLN A 113 12.87 13.67 14.21
C GLN A 113 14.06 14.37 14.84
N LYS A 114 14.84 15.08 14.03
CA LYS A 114 16.11 15.72 14.47
C LYS A 114 16.00 16.76 15.59
N ASN A 115 14.82 17.34 15.91
CA ASN A 115 14.72 18.48 16.84
C ASN A 115 13.42 18.57 17.66
N SER A 116 12.72 17.47 17.93
CA SER A 116 11.49 17.49 18.72
C SER A 116 11.41 16.29 19.65
N ARG A 117 10.56 16.37 20.68
CA ARG A 117 10.24 15.25 21.55
C ARG A 117 10.05 13.98 20.72
N GLU A 118 10.91 12.98 20.93
CA GLU A 118 10.89 11.75 20.11
C GLU A 118 9.52 11.05 20.17
N PHE A 119 8.93 10.79 18.98
CA PHE A 119 7.75 9.98 18.88
C PHE A 119 8.14 8.51 19.08
N LYS A 120 7.61 7.87 20.11
CA LYS A 120 7.94 6.50 20.46
C LYS A 120 6.68 5.63 20.50
N ILE A 121 6.72 4.52 19.79
CA ILE A 121 5.68 3.51 19.78
C ILE A 121 5.96 2.50 20.90
N TYR A 122 4.95 2.19 21.68
CA TYR A 122 5.00 1.20 22.75
C TYR A 122 4.34 -0.12 22.36
N PHE A 123 3.23 -0.04 21.59
CA PHE A 123 2.43 -1.22 21.28
C PHE A 123 1.63 -1.02 19.99
N ILE A 124 1.45 -2.10 19.22
CA ILE A 124 0.66 -2.11 17.98
C ILE A 124 -0.29 -3.31 18.04
N THR A 125 -1.57 -3.07 17.75
CA THR A 125 -2.57 -4.11 17.49
C THR A 125 -3.24 -3.88 16.15
N ALA A 126 -3.69 -4.96 15.52
CA ALA A 126 -4.45 -4.92 14.28
C ALA A 126 -5.83 -5.55 14.49
N PHE A 127 -6.85 -4.95 13.92
CA PHE A 127 -8.21 -5.48 13.96
C PHE A 127 -9.03 -4.96 12.79
N THR A 128 -10.13 -5.66 12.50
CA THR A 128 -11.07 -5.28 11.44
C THR A 128 -12.45 -5.04 12.05
N VAL A 129 -13.06 -3.90 11.73
CA VAL A 129 -14.43 -3.54 12.13
C VAL A 129 -15.17 -3.05 10.90
N ASN A 130 -16.37 -3.58 10.66
CA ASN A 130 -17.21 -3.21 9.52
C ASN A 130 -16.44 -3.19 8.18
N GLN A 131 -15.68 -4.26 7.91
CA GLN A 131 -14.84 -4.43 6.73
C GLN A 131 -13.74 -3.36 6.56
N LYS A 132 -13.45 -2.59 7.59
CA LYS A 132 -12.34 -1.61 7.62
C LYS A 132 -11.23 -2.12 8.52
N ASN A 133 -10.01 -2.05 8.02
CA ASN A 133 -8.81 -2.50 8.73
C ASN A 133 -8.20 -1.35 9.53
N TYR A 134 -7.73 -1.65 10.72
CA TYR A 134 -7.14 -0.68 11.63
C TYR A 134 -5.88 -1.22 12.29
N PHE A 135 -4.86 -0.36 12.37
CA PHE A 135 -3.79 -0.51 13.36
C PHE A 135 -4.02 0.49 14.49
N LYS A 136 -4.16 -0.01 15.71
CA LYS A 136 -4.14 0.82 16.92
C LYS A 136 -2.72 0.88 17.43
N ILE A 137 -2.19 2.09 17.53
CA ILE A 137 -0.81 2.38 17.92
C ILE A 137 -0.83 3.11 19.27
N SER A 138 -0.26 2.49 20.29
CA SER A 138 0.00 3.13 21.57
C SER A 138 1.36 3.83 21.51
N CYS A 139 1.41 5.12 21.80
CA CYS A 139 2.61 5.97 21.70
C CYS A 139 2.66 7.01 22.81
N ASN A 140 3.78 7.73 22.92
CA ASN A 140 4.00 8.79 23.91
C ASN A 140 3.37 10.15 23.55
N PHE A 141 2.60 10.23 22.47
CA PHE A 141 1.94 11.47 22.03
C PHE A 141 0.43 11.33 22.06
N ASN A 142 -0.26 12.41 22.41
CA ASN A 142 -1.70 12.50 22.24
C ASN A 142 -2.06 12.60 20.74
N LYS A 143 -3.18 11.99 20.35
CA LYS A 143 -3.68 11.93 18.97
C LYS A 143 -3.67 13.30 18.25
N LYS A 144 -3.98 14.39 18.96
CA LYS A 144 -4.02 15.75 18.41
C LYS A 144 -2.63 16.29 18.03
N ASN A 145 -1.58 15.79 18.65
CA ASN A 145 -0.20 16.29 18.49
C ASN A 145 0.62 15.48 17.48
N ILE A 146 0.02 14.46 16.85
CA ILE A 146 0.72 13.63 15.87
C ILE A 146 0.67 14.29 14.51
N ARG A 147 1.85 14.70 14.03
CA ARG A 147 2.02 15.39 12.74
C ARG A 147 1.64 14.46 11.57
N PRO A 148 1.00 14.98 10.50
CA PRO A 148 0.55 14.18 9.35
C PRO A 148 1.68 13.36 8.69
N HIS A 149 2.90 13.91 8.59
CA HIS A 149 4.02 13.21 7.99
C HIS A 149 4.42 11.95 8.77
N ILE A 150 4.26 11.92 10.11
CA ILE A 150 4.50 10.72 10.94
C ILE A 150 3.50 9.62 10.58
N LYS A 151 2.23 9.97 10.40
CA LYS A 151 1.19 9.01 9.99
C LYS A 151 1.50 8.40 8.62
N THR A 152 1.86 9.25 7.66
CA THR A 152 2.23 8.81 6.30
C THR A 152 3.46 7.91 6.32
N PHE A 153 4.46 8.27 7.10
CA PHE A 153 5.68 7.49 7.25
C PHE A 153 5.42 6.12 7.88
N LEU A 154 4.67 6.09 8.99
CA LEU A 154 4.26 4.84 9.64
C LEU A 154 3.47 3.94 8.70
N SER A 155 2.54 4.51 7.92
CA SER A 155 1.80 3.73 6.93
C SER A 155 2.73 3.08 5.91
N LYS A 156 3.69 3.83 5.37
CA LYS A 156 4.68 3.30 4.40
C LYS A 156 5.51 2.15 4.98
N ILE A 157 5.97 2.28 6.20
CA ILE A 157 6.77 1.22 6.85
C ILE A 157 5.91 0.00 7.14
N LEU A 158 4.71 0.17 7.69
CA LEU A 158 3.79 -0.95 7.96
C LEU A 158 3.45 -1.71 6.66
N ILE A 159 3.23 -1.01 5.55
CA ILE A 159 3.00 -1.64 4.24
C ILE A 159 4.22 -2.47 3.83
N ARG A 160 5.43 -1.94 4.00
CA ARG A 160 6.69 -2.63 3.65
C ARG A 160 6.92 -3.86 4.53
N GLU A 161 6.90 -3.68 5.85
CA GLU A 161 7.23 -4.72 6.82
C GLU A 161 6.19 -5.86 6.86
N LEU A 162 4.92 -5.53 6.64
CA LEU A 162 3.81 -6.48 6.72
C LEU A 162 3.30 -6.93 5.34
N ASN A 163 3.95 -6.50 4.27
CA ASN A 163 3.58 -6.81 2.87
C ASN A 163 2.10 -6.52 2.56
N LEU A 164 1.61 -5.33 2.96
CA LEU A 164 0.20 -4.93 2.85
C LEU A 164 -0.16 -4.29 1.51
N LYS A 165 0.54 -4.62 0.43
CA LYS A 165 0.21 -4.07 -0.90
C LYS A 165 -1.23 -4.42 -1.29
N GLY A 166 -1.98 -3.41 -1.72
CA GLY A 166 -3.40 -3.55 -2.11
C GLY A 166 -4.37 -3.73 -0.94
N ILE A 167 -3.91 -3.61 0.31
CA ILE A 167 -4.76 -3.65 1.51
C ILE A 167 -4.82 -2.26 2.12
N ASN A 168 -6.01 -1.68 2.17
CA ASN A 168 -6.23 -0.41 2.83
C ASN A 168 -6.44 -0.60 4.33
N PHE A 169 -5.85 0.30 5.12
CA PHE A 169 -6.03 0.35 6.57
C PHE A 169 -5.96 1.78 7.09
N ASN A 170 -6.42 1.97 8.31
CA ASN A 170 -6.38 3.23 9.03
C ASN A 170 -5.50 3.12 10.27
N LEU A 171 -4.81 4.22 10.62
CA LEU A 171 -4.07 4.32 11.87
C LEU A 171 -4.92 5.00 12.94
N ILE A 172 -5.02 4.37 14.11
CA ILE A 172 -5.64 4.90 15.32
C ILE A 172 -4.55 5.05 16.38
N PHE A 173 -4.51 6.22 17.02
CA PHE A 173 -3.58 6.55 18.07
C PHE A 173 -4.33 6.85 19.36
#